data_ffeb2d8025caab7c48ed0af6d9105db9
#
_entry.id   ffeb2d8025caab7c48ed0af6d9105db9
#
_cell.length_a   1.000
_cell.length_b   1.000
_cell.length_c   1.000
_cell.angle_alpha   90.00
_cell.angle_beta   90.00
_cell.angle_gamma   90.00
#
_symmetry.space_group_name_H-M   'P 1'
#
loop_
_entity.id
_entity.type
_entity.pdbx_description
1 polymer ?
#
loop_
_entity_poly.entity_id
_entity_poly.type
_entity_poly.pdbx_seq_one_letter_code
_entity_poly.pdbx_strand_id
1 'polypeptide(L)'
;KRSCLDVAGKKVLVLGSGGASNTVTAVLTGLGAEAVVISRSGENNYGNLQRHEAAAVIVNATPVGMYPNTGVSPVDLKRFPKLEGVLDVIYNPARPQLLLDAEALHIPCANGLWMLVAQAKESAEYFTGTSIDDAAIAEIHANLAAQMANIVLIGMPGCGKSTIGALLADKLGRKLVDADEEIVRLAGKPIPAIFAEDGETVFRDWETKALSRLGKQSALVIATG
;
A
#
# COMPACT_ATOMS: atom_id res chain seq x y z
N LYS A 1 11.88 -1.50 -14.43
CA LYS A 1 12.38 -2.80 -14.95
C LYS A 1 11.74 -4.01 -14.23
N ARG A 2 11.41 -3.95 -12.93
CA ARG A 2 10.87 -5.10 -12.17
C ARG A 2 9.34 -5.26 -12.25
N SER A 3 8.59 -4.19 -12.53
CA SER A 3 7.14 -4.27 -12.73
C SER A 3 6.74 -5.02 -14.01
N CYS A 4 7.70 -5.35 -14.88
CA CYS A 4 7.49 -5.93 -16.21
C CYS A 4 6.51 -5.11 -17.09
N LEU A 5 6.22 -3.86 -16.71
CA LEU A 5 5.38 -2.98 -17.49
C LEU A 5 6.21 -2.34 -18.61
N ASP A 6 5.82 -2.61 -19.83
CA ASP A 6 6.31 -1.85 -20.98
C ASP A 6 5.59 -0.52 -21.05
N VAL A 7 6.33 0.58 -21.02
CA VAL A 7 5.78 1.95 -21.04
C VAL A 7 6.11 2.72 -22.32
N ALA A 8 6.93 2.14 -23.22
CA ALA A 8 7.36 2.79 -24.45
C ALA A 8 6.15 3.09 -25.35
N GLY A 9 6.00 4.33 -25.77
CA GLY A 9 4.89 4.81 -26.59
C GLY A 9 3.52 4.85 -25.89
N LYS A 10 3.47 4.57 -24.59
CA LYS A 10 2.21 4.57 -23.82
C LYS A 10 2.02 5.86 -23.05
N LYS A 11 0.76 6.27 -22.90
CA LYS A 11 0.39 7.38 -22.02
C LYS A 11 0.44 6.91 -20.56
N VAL A 12 1.24 7.63 -19.76
CA VAL A 12 1.44 7.39 -18.32
C VAL A 12 1.02 8.63 -17.54
N LEU A 13 0.08 8.49 -16.62
CA LEU A 13 -0.28 9.58 -15.72
C LEU A 13 0.60 9.54 -14.48
N VAL A 14 1.23 10.67 -14.18
CA VAL A 14 2.00 10.89 -12.96
C VAL A 14 1.20 11.80 -12.05
N LEU A 15 0.65 11.26 -10.98
CA LEU A 15 -0.16 12.02 -10.02
C LEU A 15 0.75 12.77 -9.05
N GLY A 16 0.63 14.09 -9.01
CA GLY A 16 1.44 14.98 -8.19
C GLY A 16 2.43 15.80 -9.00
N SER A 17 2.93 16.89 -8.42
CA SER A 17 3.87 17.85 -9.04
C SER A 17 5.08 18.15 -8.14
N GLY A 18 5.40 17.28 -7.19
CA GLY A 18 6.54 17.41 -6.29
C GLY A 18 7.83 16.78 -6.84
N GLY A 19 8.89 16.74 -6.04
CA GLY A 19 10.20 16.19 -6.43
C GLY A 19 10.12 14.76 -6.94
N ALA A 20 9.37 13.88 -6.27
CA ALA A 20 9.18 12.50 -6.72
C ALA A 20 8.52 12.45 -8.12
N SER A 21 7.53 13.30 -8.39
CA SER A 21 6.89 13.40 -9.71
C SER A 21 7.90 13.80 -10.80
N ASN A 22 8.76 14.76 -10.54
CA ASN A 22 9.79 15.19 -11.49
C ASN A 22 10.74 14.05 -11.86
N THR A 23 11.22 13.31 -10.85
CA THR A 23 12.09 12.14 -11.05
C THR A 23 11.37 11.04 -11.84
N VAL A 24 10.15 10.70 -11.47
CA VAL A 24 9.33 9.68 -12.16
C VAL A 24 9.10 10.09 -13.62
N THR A 25 8.72 11.36 -13.86
CA THR A 25 8.49 11.89 -15.21
C THR A 25 9.74 11.81 -16.06
N ALA A 26 10.91 12.21 -15.53
CA ALA A 26 12.18 12.12 -16.26
C ALA A 26 12.53 10.68 -16.65
N VAL A 27 12.36 9.73 -15.72
CA VAL A 27 12.60 8.31 -15.98
C VAL A 27 11.64 7.75 -17.04
N LEU A 28 10.35 8.05 -16.94
CA LEU A 28 9.34 7.59 -17.89
C LEU A 28 9.59 8.14 -19.29
N THR A 29 9.91 9.42 -19.39
CA THR A 29 10.28 10.07 -20.68
C THR A 29 11.53 9.43 -21.28
N GLY A 30 12.55 9.14 -20.46
CA GLY A 30 13.75 8.41 -20.89
C GLY A 30 13.48 6.98 -21.35
N LEU A 31 12.38 6.37 -20.89
CA LEU A 31 11.89 5.05 -21.35
C LEU A 31 10.94 5.14 -22.56
N GLY A 32 10.74 6.34 -23.13
CA GLY A 32 9.91 6.55 -24.31
C GLY A 32 8.40 6.62 -24.00
N ALA A 33 7.98 6.85 -22.76
CA ALA A 33 6.58 7.03 -22.41
C ALA A 33 6.11 8.48 -22.68
N GLU A 34 4.82 8.64 -22.99
CA GLU A 34 4.11 9.93 -22.93
C GLU A 34 3.70 10.21 -21.48
N ALA A 35 4.58 10.83 -20.70
CA ALA A 35 4.32 11.14 -19.30
C ALA A 35 3.49 12.44 -19.17
N VAL A 36 2.32 12.33 -18.53
CA VAL A 36 1.40 13.46 -18.27
C VAL A 36 1.28 13.66 -16.76
N VAL A 37 1.71 14.82 -16.28
CA VAL A 37 1.64 15.17 -14.87
C VAL A 37 0.24 15.70 -14.54
N ILE A 38 -0.41 15.09 -13.55
CA ILE A 38 -1.70 15.52 -13.01
C ILE A 38 -1.45 16.22 -11.68
N SER A 39 -1.82 17.48 -11.58
CA SER A 39 -1.64 18.27 -10.36
C SER A 39 -2.97 18.93 -9.92
N ARG A 40 -3.00 19.56 -8.76
CA ARG A 40 -4.20 20.26 -8.27
C ARG A 40 -4.53 21.53 -9.05
N SER A 41 -3.51 22.20 -9.61
CA SER A 41 -3.62 23.53 -10.22
C SER A 41 -2.95 23.62 -11.61
N GLY A 42 -2.52 22.50 -12.20
CA GLY A 42 -1.91 22.46 -13.53
C GLY A 42 -2.94 22.48 -14.67
N GLU A 43 -2.45 22.55 -15.88
CA GLU A 43 -3.27 22.39 -17.10
C GLU A 43 -3.99 21.05 -17.10
N ASN A 44 -3.26 19.97 -16.76
CA ASN A 44 -3.81 18.65 -16.51
C ASN A 44 -4.01 18.48 -14.99
N ASN A 45 -5.27 18.34 -14.60
CA ASN A 45 -5.66 18.30 -13.19
C ASN A 45 -6.77 17.30 -12.91
N TYR A 46 -7.09 17.08 -11.64
CA TYR A 46 -8.10 16.11 -11.23
C TYR A 46 -9.52 16.41 -11.75
N GLY A 47 -9.81 17.66 -12.14
CA GLY A 47 -11.09 18.06 -12.72
C GLY A 47 -11.24 17.70 -14.20
N ASN A 48 -10.14 17.42 -14.92
CA ASN A 48 -10.17 17.12 -16.35
C ASN A 48 -9.58 15.75 -16.72
N LEU A 49 -9.58 14.78 -15.79
CA LEU A 49 -9.08 13.41 -15.99
C LEU A 49 -9.72 12.69 -17.17
N GLN A 50 -10.94 13.07 -17.58
CA GLN A 50 -11.60 12.52 -18.76
C GLN A 50 -10.80 12.68 -20.05
N ARG A 51 -9.89 13.66 -20.13
CA ARG A 51 -8.97 13.83 -21.28
C ARG A 51 -7.88 12.74 -21.35
N HIS A 52 -7.76 11.94 -20.28
CA HIS A 52 -6.67 11.01 -20.09
C HIS A 52 -7.14 9.57 -19.81
N GLU A 53 -8.41 9.24 -20.08
CA GLU A 53 -8.99 7.90 -19.87
C GLU A 53 -8.29 6.78 -20.66
N ALA A 54 -7.55 7.16 -21.72
CA ALA A 54 -6.74 6.23 -22.51
C ALA A 54 -5.37 5.92 -21.87
N ALA A 55 -5.09 6.38 -20.65
CA ALA A 55 -3.84 6.09 -19.97
C ALA A 55 -3.65 4.58 -19.74
N ALA A 56 -2.46 4.09 -20.04
CA ALA A 56 -2.08 2.70 -19.85
C ALA A 56 -1.47 2.45 -18.46
N VAL A 57 -0.83 3.45 -17.86
CA VAL A 57 -0.21 3.33 -16.54
C VAL A 57 -0.51 4.56 -15.70
N ILE A 58 -0.73 4.35 -14.40
CA ILE A 58 -0.84 5.42 -13.41
C ILE A 58 0.30 5.27 -12.41
N VAL A 59 1.00 6.35 -12.11
CA VAL A 59 2.02 6.43 -11.06
C VAL A 59 1.59 7.46 -10.02
N ASN A 60 1.33 7.01 -8.80
CA ASN A 60 1.08 7.93 -7.69
C ASN A 60 2.40 8.44 -7.12
N ALA A 61 2.68 9.72 -7.32
CA ALA A 61 3.81 10.46 -6.72
C ALA A 61 3.31 11.52 -5.70
N THR A 62 2.11 11.33 -5.15
CA THR A 62 1.53 12.15 -4.09
C THR A 62 1.62 11.45 -2.73
N PRO A 63 1.46 12.15 -1.61
CA PRO A 63 1.33 11.52 -0.29
C PRO A 63 -0.08 10.97 0.00
N VAL A 64 -1.02 10.99 -0.96
CA VAL A 64 -2.39 10.53 -0.75
C VAL A 64 -2.41 9.00 -0.55
N GLY A 65 -2.89 8.56 0.58
CA GLY A 65 -2.92 7.14 0.97
C GLY A 65 -1.74 6.71 1.84
N MET A 66 -0.75 7.60 2.10
CA MET A 66 0.37 7.35 2.99
C MET A 66 -0.06 7.43 4.47
N TYR A 67 0.59 6.65 5.33
CA TYR A 67 0.41 6.75 6.78
C TYR A 67 0.70 8.19 7.28
N PRO A 68 -0.08 8.77 8.21
CA PRO A 68 -1.21 8.14 8.94
C PRO A 68 -2.55 8.19 8.20
N ASN A 69 -2.67 8.93 7.08
CA ASN A 69 -3.92 9.17 6.34
C ASN A 69 -4.18 8.07 5.31
N THR A 70 -4.25 6.82 5.77
CA THR A 70 -4.45 5.64 4.92
C THR A 70 -5.91 5.45 4.48
N GLY A 71 -6.15 4.57 3.50
CA GLY A 71 -7.49 4.20 3.06
C GLY A 71 -8.12 5.18 2.07
N VAL A 72 -7.33 6.07 1.49
CA VAL A 72 -7.76 7.02 0.46
C VAL A 72 -6.98 6.75 -0.83
N SER A 73 -7.69 6.73 -1.96
CA SER A 73 -7.11 6.66 -3.30
C SER A 73 -7.13 8.05 -3.95
N PRO A 74 -6.06 8.46 -4.66
CA PRO A 74 -6.02 9.75 -5.33
C PRO A 74 -6.95 9.83 -6.55
N VAL A 75 -7.31 8.70 -7.17
CA VAL A 75 -8.18 8.59 -8.34
C VAL A 75 -9.01 7.32 -8.30
N ASP A 76 -10.15 7.32 -8.97
CA ASP A 76 -10.93 6.11 -9.24
C ASP A 76 -10.39 5.42 -10.50
N LEU A 77 -9.81 4.22 -10.34
CA LEU A 77 -9.20 3.45 -11.41
C LEU A 77 -10.21 2.97 -12.47
N LYS A 78 -11.50 2.84 -12.13
CA LYS A 78 -12.55 2.45 -13.07
C LYS A 78 -12.73 3.43 -14.21
N ARG A 79 -12.23 4.64 -14.08
CA ARG A 79 -12.26 5.66 -15.14
C ARG A 79 -11.26 5.41 -16.27
N PHE A 80 -10.35 4.45 -16.11
CA PHE A 80 -9.25 4.19 -17.05
C PHE A 80 -9.37 2.77 -17.64
N PRO A 81 -10.23 2.57 -18.65
CA PRO A 81 -10.54 1.23 -19.17
C PRO A 81 -9.37 0.54 -19.88
N LYS A 82 -8.30 1.28 -20.19
CA LYS A 82 -7.09 0.75 -20.83
C LYS A 82 -5.92 0.60 -19.88
N LEU A 83 -6.17 0.63 -18.55
CA LEU A 83 -5.12 0.60 -17.55
C LEU A 83 -4.48 -0.80 -17.48
N GLU A 84 -3.16 -0.84 -17.71
CA GLU A 84 -2.33 -2.05 -17.71
C GLU A 84 -1.47 -2.16 -16.46
N GLY A 85 -1.30 -1.06 -15.70
CA GLY A 85 -0.48 -1.06 -14.52
C GLY A 85 -0.65 0.15 -13.61
N VAL A 86 -0.42 -0.06 -12.31
CA VAL A 86 -0.45 0.99 -11.28
C VAL A 86 0.81 0.91 -10.44
N LEU A 87 1.51 2.03 -10.32
CA LEU A 87 2.68 2.15 -9.45
C LEU A 87 2.40 3.19 -8.37
N ASP A 88 2.85 2.94 -7.16
CA ASP A 88 2.75 3.91 -6.08
C ASP A 88 4.15 4.11 -5.48
N VAL A 89 4.59 5.36 -5.31
CA VAL A 89 5.87 5.65 -4.64
C VAL A 89 5.76 5.47 -3.12
N ILE A 90 4.55 5.35 -2.59
CA ILE A 90 4.29 5.05 -1.19
C ILE A 90 4.70 3.61 -0.90
N TYR A 91 5.42 3.41 0.22
CA TYR A 91 5.80 2.10 0.73
C TYR A 91 5.20 1.82 2.13
N ASN A 92 4.68 2.82 2.82
CA ASN A 92 3.99 2.67 4.11
C ASN A 92 2.63 3.40 4.09
N PRO A 93 1.52 2.67 4.10
CA PRO A 93 1.41 1.21 4.17
C PRO A 93 1.96 0.49 2.93
N ALA A 94 2.30 -0.80 3.06
CA ALA A 94 2.79 -1.61 1.93
C ALA A 94 1.73 -1.77 0.82
N ARG A 95 0.45 -1.67 1.16
CA ARG A 95 -0.71 -1.73 0.25
C ARG A 95 -1.62 -0.52 0.47
N PRO A 96 -1.29 0.66 -0.09
CA PRO A 96 -2.17 1.83 -0.05
C PRO A 96 -3.46 1.56 -0.83
N GLN A 97 -4.50 2.35 -0.58
CA GLN A 97 -5.84 2.11 -1.16
C GLN A 97 -5.80 2.02 -2.70
N LEU A 98 -5.00 2.85 -3.36
CA LEU A 98 -4.82 2.81 -4.82
C LEU A 98 -4.37 1.42 -5.31
N LEU A 99 -3.44 0.76 -4.61
CA LEU A 99 -2.98 -0.58 -4.97
C LEU A 99 -4.02 -1.66 -4.63
N LEU A 100 -4.77 -1.51 -3.54
CA LEU A 100 -5.90 -2.40 -3.23
C LEU A 100 -6.99 -2.31 -4.30
N ASP A 101 -7.29 -1.11 -4.79
CA ASP A 101 -8.23 -0.88 -5.88
C ASP A 101 -7.75 -1.52 -7.19
N ALA A 102 -6.43 -1.43 -7.48
CA ALA A 102 -5.81 -2.08 -8.64
C ALA A 102 -5.89 -3.62 -8.56
N GLU A 103 -5.58 -4.18 -7.39
CA GLU A 103 -5.69 -5.63 -7.14
C GLU A 103 -7.13 -6.13 -7.31
N ALA A 104 -8.12 -5.39 -6.81
CA ALA A 104 -9.54 -5.73 -6.97
C ALA A 104 -9.99 -5.72 -8.44
N LEU A 105 -9.32 -4.93 -9.28
CA LEU A 105 -9.54 -4.87 -10.73
C LEU A 105 -8.60 -5.81 -11.51
N HIS A 106 -7.81 -6.63 -10.83
CA HIS A 106 -6.80 -7.52 -11.43
C HIS A 106 -5.76 -6.79 -12.29
N ILE A 107 -5.44 -5.52 -11.94
CA ILE A 107 -4.43 -4.71 -12.61
C ILE A 107 -3.08 -4.92 -11.92
N PRO A 108 -2.00 -5.27 -12.63
CA PRO A 108 -0.66 -5.36 -12.09
C PRO A 108 -0.26 -4.08 -11.36
N CYS A 109 0.26 -4.22 -10.15
CA CYS A 109 0.63 -3.06 -9.36
C CYS A 109 1.88 -3.30 -8.50
N ALA A 110 2.58 -2.21 -8.13
CA ALA A 110 3.73 -2.26 -7.24
C ALA A 110 3.84 -1.00 -6.38
N ASN A 111 4.35 -1.17 -5.15
CA ASN A 111 4.62 -0.08 -4.22
C ASN A 111 6.05 0.47 -4.34
N GLY A 112 6.34 1.54 -3.57
CA GLY A 112 7.61 2.27 -3.60
C GLY A 112 8.78 1.63 -2.85
N LEU A 113 8.62 0.46 -2.22
CA LEU A 113 9.67 -0.12 -1.37
C LEU A 113 10.95 -0.45 -2.15
N TRP A 114 10.81 -0.96 -3.38
CA TRP A 114 11.95 -1.20 -4.27
C TRP A 114 12.70 0.09 -4.63
N MET A 115 11.96 1.16 -4.89
CA MET A 115 12.53 2.47 -5.18
C MET A 115 13.30 3.00 -3.98
N LEU A 116 12.73 2.86 -2.77
CA LEU A 116 13.37 3.26 -1.52
C LEU A 116 14.72 2.57 -1.31
N VAL A 117 14.76 1.24 -1.49
CA VAL A 117 16.00 0.47 -1.29
C VAL A 117 17.02 0.78 -2.37
N ALA A 118 16.59 0.86 -3.63
CA ALA A 118 17.50 1.16 -4.74
C ALA A 118 18.13 2.55 -4.60
N GLN A 119 17.36 3.58 -4.26
CA GLN A 119 17.92 4.92 -4.05
C GLN A 119 18.89 4.98 -2.87
N ALA A 120 18.62 4.20 -1.80
CA ALA A 120 19.51 4.13 -0.64
C ALA A 120 20.88 3.52 -1.03
N LYS A 121 20.86 2.45 -1.85
CA LYS A 121 22.08 1.87 -2.41
C LYS A 121 22.87 2.89 -3.23
N GLU A 122 22.23 3.54 -4.22
CA GLU A 122 22.88 4.55 -5.07
C GLU A 122 23.47 5.70 -4.24
N SER A 123 22.72 6.15 -3.21
CA SER A 123 23.23 7.19 -2.31
C SER A 123 24.43 6.72 -1.49
N ALA A 124 24.41 5.49 -0.98
CA ALA A 124 25.52 4.92 -0.23
C ALA A 124 26.78 4.80 -1.10
N GLU A 125 26.66 4.31 -2.34
CA GLU A 125 27.76 4.23 -3.30
C GLU A 125 28.35 5.61 -3.60
N TYR A 126 27.48 6.60 -3.82
CA TYR A 126 27.91 7.98 -4.08
C TYR A 126 28.71 8.59 -2.91
N PHE A 127 28.25 8.39 -1.67
CA PHE A 127 28.90 8.97 -0.48
C PHE A 127 30.14 8.20 -0.03
N THR A 128 30.18 6.88 -0.23
CA THR A 128 31.30 6.04 0.24
C THR A 128 32.35 5.77 -0.84
N GLY A 129 32.04 5.97 -2.10
CA GLY A 129 32.87 5.60 -3.23
C GLY A 129 33.03 4.08 -3.41
N THR A 130 32.21 3.27 -2.71
CA THR A 130 32.25 1.79 -2.79
C THR A 130 31.08 1.28 -3.64
N SER A 131 31.35 0.26 -4.47
CA SER A 131 30.28 -0.42 -5.22
C SER A 131 29.59 -1.45 -4.33
N ILE A 132 28.26 -1.49 -4.37
CA ILE A 132 27.40 -2.42 -3.65
C ILE A 132 26.69 -3.32 -4.67
N ASP A 133 26.74 -4.64 -4.48
CA ASP A 133 26.09 -5.58 -5.37
C ASP A 133 24.58 -5.34 -5.43
N ASP A 134 23.99 -5.39 -6.62
CA ASP A 134 22.54 -5.26 -6.83
C ASP A 134 21.75 -6.38 -6.14
N ALA A 135 22.35 -7.52 -5.85
CA ALA A 135 21.75 -8.57 -5.04
C ALA A 135 21.35 -8.08 -3.63
N ALA A 136 22.09 -7.13 -3.06
CA ALA A 136 21.77 -6.51 -1.77
C ALA A 136 20.41 -5.81 -1.78
N ILE A 137 19.98 -5.24 -2.91
CA ILE A 137 18.65 -4.61 -3.03
C ILE A 137 17.55 -5.64 -2.78
N ALA A 138 17.68 -6.84 -3.35
CA ALA A 138 16.67 -7.89 -3.20
C ALA A 138 16.61 -8.40 -1.76
N GLU A 139 17.75 -8.60 -1.13
CA GLU A 139 17.85 -9.05 0.26
C GLU A 139 17.27 -7.99 1.22
N ILE A 140 17.70 -6.74 1.12
CA ILE A 140 17.22 -5.65 1.97
C ILE A 140 15.71 -5.44 1.78
N HIS A 141 15.24 -5.46 0.52
CA HIS A 141 13.81 -5.36 0.24
C HIS A 141 13.02 -6.49 0.92
N ALA A 142 13.47 -7.75 0.80
CA ALA A 142 12.79 -8.89 1.43
C ALA A 142 12.74 -8.75 2.96
N ASN A 143 13.86 -8.34 3.57
CA ASN A 143 13.94 -8.11 5.01
C ASN A 143 13.00 -6.99 5.47
N LEU A 144 12.99 -5.85 4.78
CA LEU A 144 12.08 -4.74 5.11
C LEU A 144 10.62 -5.12 4.89
N ALA A 145 10.29 -5.80 3.80
CA ALA A 145 8.94 -6.28 3.53
C ALA A 145 8.45 -7.23 4.64
N ALA A 146 9.31 -8.14 5.09
CA ALA A 146 9.00 -9.05 6.20
C ALA A 146 8.80 -8.29 7.54
N GLN A 147 9.62 -7.27 7.80
CA GLN A 147 9.48 -6.43 9.00
C GLN A 147 8.19 -5.61 8.99
N MET A 148 7.75 -5.14 7.84
CA MET A 148 6.52 -4.34 7.67
C MET A 148 5.25 -5.20 7.63
N ALA A 149 5.34 -6.47 7.28
CA ALA A 149 4.19 -7.36 7.18
C ALA A 149 3.52 -7.58 8.54
N ASN A 150 2.18 -7.59 8.56
CA ASN A 150 1.42 -8.01 9.72
C ASN A 150 1.49 -9.54 9.85
N ILE A 151 1.53 -10.02 11.09
CA ILE A 151 1.42 -11.45 11.43
C ILE A 151 0.01 -11.66 11.97
N VAL A 152 -0.79 -12.49 11.29
CA VAL A 152 -2.16 -12.78 11.70
C VAL A 152 -2.22 -14.20 12.26
N LEU A 153 -2.63 -14.32 13.52
CA LEU A 153 -2.85 -15.59 14.20
C LEU A 153 -4.30 -16.01 14.05
N ILE A 154 -4.52 -17.10 13.33
CA ILE A 154 -5.85 -17.69 13.10
C ILE A 154 -5.96 -19.03 13.81
N GLY A 155 -7.15 -19.43 14.19
CA GLY A 155 -7.41 -20.72 14.85
C GLY A 155 -8.68 -20.68 15.68
N MET A 156 -9.07 -21.85 16.20
CA MET A 156 -10.28 -22.00 17.00
C MET A 156 -10.24 -21.16 18.29
N PRO A 157 -11.39 -20.76 18.84
CA PRO A 157 -11.46 -20.14 20.16
C PRO A 157 -10.74 -20.99 21.22
N GLY A 158 -9.99 -20.35 22.12
CA GLY A 158 -9.26 -21.01 23.19
C GLY A 158 -7.98 -21.76 22.79
N CYS A 159 -7.53 -21.76 21.52
CA CYS A 159 -6.31 -22.44 21.08
C CYS A 159 -5.00 -21.71 21.44
N GLY A 160 -5.04 -20.65 22.23
CA GLY A 160 -3.85 -19.95 22.73
C GLY A 160 -3.33 -18.83 21.83
N LYS A 161 -4.12 -18.33 20.87
CA LYS A 161 -3.69 -17.24 19.96
C LYS A 161 -3.15 -16.01 20.70
N SER A 162 -3.87 -15.53 21.70
CA SER A 162 -3.47 -14.34 22.48
C SER A 162 -2.18 -14.58 23.27
N THR A 163 -1.98 -15.79 23.84
CA THR A 163 -0.76 -16.16 24.56
C THR A 163 0.45 -16.22 23.63
N ILE A 164 0.33 -16.92 22.50
CA ILE A 164 1.38 -17.00 21.48
C ILE A 164 1.62 -15.63 20.85
N GLY A 165 0.54 -14.88 20.63
CA GLY A 165 0.59 -13.51 20.11
C GLY A 165 1.41 -12.58 20.98
N ALA A 166 1.23 -12.65 22.30
CA ALA A 166 1.99 -11.84 23.25
C ALA A 166 3.50 -12.18 23.21
N LEU A 167 3.84 -13.46 23.25
CA LEU A 167 5.24 -13.92 23.18
C LEU A 167 5.90 -13.53 21.84
N LEU A 168 5.16 -13.63 20.75
CA LEU A 168 5.66 -13.28 19.42
C LEU A 168 5.84 -11.77 19.27
N ALA A 169 4.89 -10.99 19.77
CA ALA A 169 4.95 -9.53 19.76
C ALA A 169 6.15 -9.03 20.55
N ASP A 170 6.37 -9.55 21.75
CA ASP A 170 7.53 -9.21 22.58
C ASP A 170 8.84 -9.57 21.88
N LYS A 171 8.96 -10.81 21.38
CA LYS A 171 10.17 -11.30 20.69
C LYS A 171 10.52 -10.46 19.44
N LEU A 172 9.52 -9.95 18.71
CA LEU A 172 9.71 -9.19 17.48
C LEU A 172 9.70 -7.67 17.70
N GLY A 173 9.47 -7.18 18.93
CA GLY A 173 9.31 -5.76 19.22
C GLY A 173 8.08 -5.15 18.52
N ARG A 174 7.00 -5.93 18.33
CA ARG A 174 5.78 -5.53 17.61
C ARG A 174 4.62 -5.30 18.58
N LYS A 175 3.63 -4.53 18.14
CA LYS A 175 2.39 -4.36 18.90
C LYS A 175 1.48 -5.58 18.67
N LEU A 176 1.01 -6.19 19.76
CA LEU A 176 -0.11 -7.13 19.72
C LEU A 176 -1.43 -6.36 19.64
N VAL A 177 -2.33 -6.79 18.79
CA VAL A 177 -3.70 -6.29 18.71
C VAL A 177 -4.65 -7.48 18.66
N ASP A 178 -5.63 -7.48 19.56
CA ASP A 178 -6.73 -8.44 19.55
C ASP A 178 -7.87 -7.89 18.68
N ALA A 179 -8.33 -8.69 17.71
CA ALA A 179 -9.38 -8.25 16.80
C ALA A 179 -10.73 -8.08 17.51
N ASP A 180 -11.00 -8.86 18.55
CA ASP A 180 -12.24 -8.76 19.34
C ASP A 180 -12.26 -7.45 20.15
N GLU A 181 -11.12 -7.05 20.73
CA GLU A 181 -11.00 -5.74 21.39
C GLU A 181 -11.23 -4.60 20.40
N GLU A 182 -10.71 -4.71 19.19
CA GLU A 182 -10.94 -3.71 18.15
C GLU A 182 -12.40 -3.65 17.70
N ILE A 183 -13.09 -4.81 17.61
CA ILE A 183 -14.55 -4.86 17.35
C ILE A 183 -15.30 -4.11 18.44
N VAL A 184 -15.04 -4.43 19.71
CA VAL A 184 -15.68 -3.74 20.85
C VAL A 184 -15.45 -2.24 20.81
N ARG A 185 -14.22 -1.82 20.50
CA ARG A 185 -13.87 -0.40 20.39
C ARG A 185 -14.61 0.32 19.26
N LEU A 186 -14.78 -0.35 18.10
CA LEU A 186 -15.48 0.23 16.95
C LEU A 186 -17.00 0.23 17.12
N ALA A 187 -17.56 -0.83 17.70
CA ALA A 187 -19.00 -0.97 17.92
C ALA A 187 -19.51 -0.15 19.12
N GLY A 188 -18.61 0.22 20.05
CA GLY A 188 -18.96 0.92 21.28
C GLY A 188 -19.72 0.06 22.30
N LYS A 189 -19.82 -1.26 22.08
CA LYS A 189 -20.50 -2.21 22.97
C LYS A 189 -19.83 -3.60 22.93
N PRO A 190 -19.98 -4.41 24.00
CA PRO A 190 -19.35 -5.71 24.07
C PRO A 190 -19.96 -6.71 23.06
N ILE A 191 -19.16 -7.68 22.61
CA ILE A 191 -19.55 -8.68 21.61
C ILE A 191 -20.85 -9.41 21.95
N PRO A 192 -21.10 -9.86 23.21
CA PRO A 192 -22.37 -10.49 23.55
C PRO A 192 -23.58 -9.59 23.30
N ALA A 193 -23.47 -8.27 23.53
CA ALA A 193 -24.54 -7.32 23.26
C ALA A 193 -24.77 -7.16 21.74
N ILE A 194 -23.70 -7.18 20.91
CA ILE A 194 -23.85 -7.14 19.46
C ILE A 194 -24.67 -8.35 18.98
N PHE A 195 -24.34 -9.56 19.47
CA PHE A 195 -25.10 -10.75 19.10
C PHE A 195 -26.55 -10.72 19.57
N ALA A 196 -26.80 -10.26 20.79
CA ALA A 196 -28.15 -10.22 21.37
C ALA A 196 -29.05 -9.16 20.73
N GLU A 197 -28.53 -7.99 20.41
CA GLU A 197 -29.30 -6.85 19.93
C GLU A 197 -29.33 -6.73 18.40
N ASP A 198 -28.18 -7.01 17.72
CA ASP A 198 -28.02 -6.72 16.30
C ASP A 198 -27.90 -8.01 15.46
N GLY A 199 -27.57 -9.14 16.08
CA GLY A 199 -27.44 -10.44 15.44
C GLY A 199 -26.05 -10.71 14.80
N GLU A 200 -25.89 -11.96 14.33
CA GLU A 200 -24.60 -12.45 13.80
C GLU A 200 -24.12 -11.68 12.56
N THR A 201 -25.04 -11.30 11.66
CA THR A 201 -24.67 -10.59 10.43
C THR A 201 -23.98 -9.27 10.75
N VAL A 202 -24.51 -8.51 11.69
CA VAL A 202 -23.92 -7.22 12.11
C VAL A 202 -22.56 -7.45 12.81
N PHE A 203 -22.42 -8.52 13.60
CA PHE A 203 -21.13 -8.89 14.16
C PHE A 203 -20.09 -9.14 13.05
N ARG A 204 -20.42 -9.91 11.99
CA ARG A 204 -19.52 -10.15 10.85
C ARG A 204 -19.15 -8.89 10.10
N ASP A 205 -20.05 -7.93 10.01
CA ASP A 205 -19.75 -6.61 9.44
C ASP A 205 -18.72 -5.84 10.28
N TRP A 206 -18.85 -5.89 11.62
CA TRP A 206 -17.86 -5.29 12.52
C TRP A 206 -16.52 -5.99 12.47
N GLU A 207 -16.50 -7.32 12.42
CA GLU A 207 -15.29 -8.13 12.26
C GLU A 207 -14.55 -7.73 10.96
N THR A 208 -15.27 -7.66 9.84
CA THR A 208 -14.72 -7.22 8.55
C THR A 208 -14.15 -5.80 8.62
N LYS A 209 -14.87 -4.87 9.27
CA LYS A 209 -14.39 -3.48 9.45
C LYS A 209 -13.14 -3.42 10.33
N ALA A 210 -13.10 -4.17 11.43
CA ALA A 210 -11.95 -4.24 12.32
C ALA A 210 -10.71 -4.79 11.61
N LEU A 211 -10.83 -5.93 10.95
CA LEU A 211 -9.74 -6.55 10.19
C LEU A 211 -9.27 -5.67 9.03
N SER A 212 -10.19 -5.04 8.29
CA SER A 212 -9.84 -4.09 7.23
C SER A 212 -9.05 -2.89 7.77
N ARG A 213 -9.41 -2.38 8.95
CA ARG A 213 -8.69 -1.28 9.59
C ARG A 213 -7.30 -1.69 10.08
N LEU A 214 -7.20 -2.87 10.69
CA LEU A 214 -5.91 -3.42 11.16
C LEU A 214 -4.99 -3.74 9.98
N GLY A 215 -5.53 -4.28 8.89
CA GLY A 215 -4.78 -4.58 7.67
C GLY A 215 -4.18 -3.37 6.96
N LYS A 216 -4.67 -2.15 7.25
CA LYS A 216 -4.08 -0.88 6.74
C LYS A 216 -2.89 -0.39 7.57
N GLN A 217 -2.60 -1.02 8.70
CA GLN A 217 -1.43 -0.77 9.53
C GLN A 217 -0.32 -1.77 9.18
N SER A 218 0.90 -1.53 9.66
CA SER A 218 2.07 -2.36 9.38
C SER A 218 2.71 -2.85 10.67
N ALA A 219 3.46 -3.96 10.59
CA ALA A 219 4.26 -4.52 11.68
C ALA A 219 3.45 -4.89 12.94
N LEU A 220 2.19 -5.29 12.79
CA LEU A 220 1.36 -5.78 13.90
C LEU A 220 1.47 -7.29 14.04
N VAL A 221 1.22 -7.77 15.26
CA VAL A 221 0.76 -9.13 15.54
C VAL A 221 -0.74 -9.04 15.84
N ILE A 222 -1.58 -9.69 15.03
CA ILE A 222 -3.04 -9.62 15.13
C ILE A 222 -3.54 -10.98 15.57
N ALA A 223 -4.18 -11.06 16.74
CA ALA A 223 -4.91 -12.24 17.16
C ALA A 223 -6.38 -12.10 16.71
N THR A 224 -6.85 -13.03 15.89
CA THR A 224 -8.27 -13.09 15.51
C THR A 224 -9.06 -13.83 16.57
N GLY A 225 -10.33 -13.50 16.74
CA GLY A 225 -11.23 -14.14 17.70
C GLY A 225 -11.48 -15.62 17.42
#